data_7da5a5fac2edf13af42b1bded6f4c1c5
#
_entry.id   7da5a5fac2edf13af42b1bded6f4c1c5
#
_cell.length_a   1.000
_cell.length_b   1.000
_cell.length_c   1.000
_cell.angle_alpha   90.00
_cell.angle_beta   90.00
_cell.angle_gamma   90.00
#
_symmetry.space_group_name_H-M   'P 1'
#
loop_
_entity.id
_entity.type
_entity.pdbx_description
1 polymer ?
#
loop_
_entity_poly.entity_id
_entity_poly.type
_entity_poly.pdbx_seq_one_letter_code
_entity_poly.pdbx_strand_id
1 'polypeptide(L)'
;MAFTTEKSIWVIDRNGKEVAPFPLQYKNPITPLEVFDYESNREYRFLFAEGNTLLLLDKKGQEVKGFNQHTNGKPLFTPKHYRFNGKDYLIYSSNNGTFNILHRNGEPRITVKGAYSFSNNPPLVLGNLFMFTNSDGTLISIDEKGGMTRKNLSLTEPFYWGGNRYVLTSLSGNILTIGNQRIELTEGKYSRPKLFRIRGMNYVSVTEQNTQKAYLYDEKGNLLKDFPVESISPIAIDVDYDKSIWVVTEKNTTELILYTMKQFANE
;
A
#
# COMPACT_ATOMS: atom_id res chain seq x y z
N MET A 1 -9.48 -3.03 -15.13
CA MET A 1 -8.63 -3.49 -13.99
C MET A 1 -7.23 -3.82 -14.53
N ALA A 2 -6.19 -3.45 -13.81
CA ALA A 2 -4.81 -3.84 -14.15
C ALA A 2 -4.18 -4.59 -12.95
N PHE A 3 -3.47 -5.66 -13.22
CA PHE A 3 -2.80 -6.48 -12.21
C PHE A 3 -1.58 -7.20 -12.79
N THR A 4 -0.75 -7.76 -11.92
CA THR A 4 0.42 -8.56 -12.31
C THR A 4 0.28 -9.99 -11.85
N THR A 5 0.89 -10.89 -12.61
CA THR A 5 1.35 -12.18 -12.15
C THR A 5 2.87 -12.10 -11.90
N GLU A 6 3.52 -13.22 -11.66
CA GLU A 6 4.97 -13.22 -11.41
C GLU A 6 5.77 -12.55 -12.54
N LYS A 7 5.38 -12.75 -13.79
CA LYS A 7 6.12 -12.30 -14.99
C LYS A 7 5.25 -11.62 -16.04
N SER A 8 4.02 -11.27 -15.73
CA SER A 8 3.16 -10.63 -16.73
C SER A 8 2.28 -9.54 -16.14
N ILE A 9 1.93 -8.58 -17.01
CA ILE A 9 0.98 -7.50 -16.73
C ILE A 9 -0.29 -7.78 -17.51
N TRP A 10 -1.41 -7.76 -16.83
CA TRP A 10 -2.74 -7.95 -17.38
C TRP A 10 -3.57 -6.68 -17.26
N VAL A 11 -4.31 -6.36 -18.30
CA VAL A 11 -5.33 -5.31 -18.25
C VAL A 11 -6.62 -5.88 -18.79
N ILE A 12 -7.68 -5.78 -17.99
CA ILE A 12 -9.01 -6.31 -18.30
C ILE A 12 -10.01 -5.15 -18.26
N ASP A 13 -10.88 -5.09 -19.27
CA ASP A 13 -11.95 -4.10 -19.34
C ASP A 13 -13.09 -4.42 -18.33
N ARG A 14 -14.12 -3.57 -18.31
CA ARG A 14 -15.29 -3.75 -17.44
C ARG A 14 -16.15 -4.98 -17.77
N ASN A 15 -15.97 -5.58 -18.95
CA ASN A 15 -16.69 -6.77 -19.39
C ASN A 15 -15.87 -8.05 -19.18
N GLY A 16 -14.71 -7.95 -18.52
CA GLY A 16 -13.81 -9.09 -18.27
C GLY A 16 -12.95 -9.47 -19.48
N LYS A 17 -12.90 -8.65 -20.53
CA LYS A 17 -12.09 -8.92 -21.73
C LYS A 17 -10.71 -8.29 -21.61
N GLU A 18 -9.71 -9.01 -22.13
CA GLU A 18 -8.36 -8.50 -22.24
C GLU A 18 -8.29 -7.28 -23.13
N VAL A 19 -7.48 -6.30 -22.72
CA VAL A 19 -7.24 -5.06 -23.46
C VAL A 19 -5.90 -5.16 -24.18
N ALA A 20 -5.91 -5.19 -25.51
CA ALA A 20 -4.67 -5.22 -26.30
C ALA A 20 -3.78 -4.01 -25.97
N PRO A 21 -2.45 -4.15 -25.89
CA PRO A 21 -1.64 -5.34 -26.22
C PRO A 21 -1.41 -6.31 -25.04
N PHE A 22 -2.13 -6.15 -23.96
CA PHE A 22 -1.99 -7.02 -22.78
C PHE A 22 -2.56 -8.44 -23.01
N PRO A 23 -1.98 -9.48 -22.36
CA PRO A 23 -0.92 -9.40 -21.35
C PRO A 23 0.49 -9.16 -21.94
N LEU A 24 1.29 -8.33 -21.25
CA LEU A 24 2.70 -8.17 -21.55
C LEU A 24 3.51 -9.18 -20.74
N GLN A 25 4.49 -9.84 -21.37
CA GLN A 25 5.33 -10.86 -20.76
C GLN A 25 6.76 -10.33 -20.49
N TYR A 26 7.34 -10.73 -19.35
CA TYR A 26 8.68 -10.35 -18.92
C TYR A 26 9.55 -11.59 -18.69
N LYS A 27 10.86 -11.43 -18.85
CA LYS A 27 11.84 -12.51 -18.65
C LYS A 27 12.02 -12.86 -17.17
N ASN A 28 12.07 -11.83 -16.33
CA ASN A 28 12.30 -11.95 -14.90
C ASN A 28 11.02 -11.63 -14.12
N PRO A 29 10.94 -12.06 -12.84
CA PRO A 29 9.85 -11.65 -11.95
C PRO A 29 9.74 -10.12 -11.85
N ILE A 30 8.51 -9.64 -11.88
CA ILE A 30 8.19 -8.22 -11.76
C ILE A 30 7.54 -7.92 -10.40
N THR A 31 7.70 -6.67 -9.93
CA THR A 31 6.94 -6.20 -8.77
C THR A 31 5.46 -6.03 -9.16
N PRO A 32 4.52 -6.01 -8.19
CA PRO A 32 3.17 -5.56 -8.46
C PRO A 32 3.15 -4.15 -9.08
N LEU A 33 2.07 -3.83 -9.80
CA LEU A 33 1.91 -2.53 -10.46
C LEU A 33 1.51 -1.43 -9.50
N GLU A 34 2.09 -0.25 -9.71
CA GLU A 34 1.50 1.02 -9.33
C GLU A 34 0.84 1.65 -10.54
N VAL A 35 -0.47 1.91 -10.46
CA VAL A 35 -1.25 2.53 -11.54
C VAL A 35 -1.64 3.93 -11.12
N PHE A 36 -1.29 4.93 -11.92
CA PHE A 36 -1.60 6.33 -11.61
C PHE A 36 -1.78 7.16 -12.88
N ASP A 37 -2.30 8.37 -12.69
CA ASP A 37 -2.53 9.35 -13.73
C ASP A 37 -1.99 10.70 -13.25
N TYR A 38 -0.93 11.19 -13.87
CA TYR A 38 -0.26 12.43 -13.47
C TYR A 38 -1.18 13.66 -13.54
N GLU A 39 -2.00 13.73 -14.58
CA GLU A 39 -2.77 14.93 -14.93
C GLU A 39 -4.27 14.76 -14.71
N SER A 40 -4.71 13.60 -14.18
CA SER A 40 -6.13 13.25 -14.02
C SER A 40 -6.93 13.32 -15.32
N ASN A 41 -6.27 12.98 -16.45
CA ASN A 41 -6.82 13.03 -17.81
C ASN A 41 -7.02 11.64 -18.44
N ARG A 42 -6.94 10.57 -17.62
CA ARG A 42 -7.03 9.16 -18.01
C ARG A 42 -5.86 8.66 -18.85
N GLU A 43 -4.74 9.37 -18.85
CA GLU A 43 -3.47 8.92 -19.41
C GLU A 43 -2.70 8.14 -18.32
N TYR A 44 -3.20 6.93 -18.06
CA TYR A 44 -2.65 6.05 -17.02
C TYR A 44 -1.20 5.67 -17.29
N ARG A 45 -0.46 5.49 -16.20
CA ARG A 45 0.91 4.99 -16.18
C ARG A 45 0.97 3.73 -15.33
N PHE A 46 1.84 2.80 -15.77
CA PHE A 46 2.12 1.56 -15.05
C PHE A 46 3.58 1.58 -14.61
N LEU A 47 3.82 1.74 -13.32
CA LEU A 47 5.15 1.75 -12.73
C LEU A 47 5.37 0.42 -12.01
N PHE A 48 6.50 -0.23 -12.29
CA PHE A 48 6.91 -1.48 -11.68
C PHE A 48 8.41 -1.68 -11.89
N ALA A 49 8.97 -2.77 -11.35
CA ALA A 49 10.35 -3.15 -11.61
C ALA A 49 10.44 -4.60 -12.10
N GLU A 50 11.29 -4.85 -13.08
CA GLU A 50 11.78 -6.16 -13.48
C GLU A 50 13.22 -6.32 -12.99
N GLY A 51 13.43 -7.14 -11.93
CA GLY A 51 14.74 -7.24 -11.29
C GLY A 51 15.24 -5.88 -10.78
N ASN A 52 16.33 -5.38 -11.37
CA ASN A 52 16.93 -4.07 -11.05
C ASN A 52 16.54 -2.98 -12.06
N THR A 53 15.59 -3.22 -12.92
CA THR A 53 15.15 -2.25 -13.94
C THR A 53 13.80 -1.68 -13.56
N LEU A 54 13.74 -0.37 -13.36
CA LEU A 54 12.49 0.35 -13.13
C LEU A 54 11.84 0.65 -14.48
N LEU A 55 10.60 0.28 -14.65
CA LEU A 55 9.85 0.44 -15.90
C LEU A 55 8.64 1.33 -15.68
N LEU A 56 8.42 2.23 -16.62
CA LEU A 56 7.25 3.09 -16.68
C LEU A 56 6.60 2.95 -18.06
N LEU A 57 5.40 2.37 -18.11
CA LEU A 57 4.64 2.24 -19.34
C LEU A 57 3.47 3.22 -19.38
N ASP A 58 3.06 3.56 -20.58
CA ASP A 58 1.79 4.24 -20.83
C ASP A 58 0.61 3.24 -20.83
N LYS A 59 -0.61 3.74 -20.97
CA LYS A 59 -1.84 2.92 -21.02
C LYS A 59 -1.91 1.97 -22.22
N LYS A 60 -1.03 2.16 -23.24
CA LYS A 60 -0.90 1.28 -24.41
C LYS A 60 0.19 0.23 -24.23
N GLY A 61 0.82 0.16 -23.05
CA GLY A 61 1.89 -0.78 -22.76
C GLY A 61 3.23 -0.41 -23.39
N GLN A 62 3.38 0.83 -23.86
CA GLN A 62 4.63 1.32 -24.44
C GLN A 62 5.48 2.01 -23.38
N GLU A 63 6.80 1.82 -23.45
CA GLU A 63 7.73 2.51 -22.53
C GLU A 63 7.63 4.04 -22.71
N VAL A 64 7.59 4.75 -21.60
CA VAL A 64 7.56 6.21 -21.59
C VAL A 64 8.92 6.75 -22.02
N LYS A 65 8.96 7.43 -23.18
CA LYS A 65 10.19 7.95 -23.77
C LYS A 65 10.91 8.88 -22.80
N GLY A 66 12.23 8.66 -22.63
CA GLY A 66 13.09 9.47 -21.77
C GLY A 66 12.98 9.15 -20.28
N PHE A 67 12.31 8.07 -19.92
CA PHE A 67 12.32 7.58 -18.56
C PHE A 67 13.66 6.88 -18.24
N ASN A 68 14.31 7.29 -17.15
CA ASN A 68 15.53 6.62 -16.68
C ASN A 68 15.16 5.31 -15.98
N GLN A 69 15.50 4.19 -16.59
CA GLN A 69 15.18 2.85 -16.12
C GLN A 69 16.16 2.30 -15.07
N HIS A 70 17.26 3.00 -14.80
CA HIS A 70 18.25 2.52 -13.86
C HIS A 70 17.76 2.60 -12.42
N THR A 71 17.87 1.48 -11.69
CA THR A 71 17.63 1.45 -10.26
C THR A 71 18.94 1.42 -9.49
N ASN A 72 18.93 2.02 -8.32
CA ASN A 72 19.99 1.85 -7.34
C ASN A 72 19.66 0.66 -6.43
N GLY A 73 19.91 -0.56 -6.93
CA GLY A 73 19.54 -1.83 -6.30
C GLY A 73 18.13 -2.32 -6.63
N LYS A 74 17.83 -3.59 -6.32
CA LYS A 74 16.51 -4.19 -6.56
C LYS A 74 15.48 -3.61 -5.59
N PRO A 75 14.34 -3.09 -6.07
CA PRO A 75 13.25 -2.65 -5.20
C PRO A 75 12.76 -3.77 -4.27
N LEU A 76 12.60 -3.46 -2.99
CA LEU A 76 12.08 -4.38 -1.96
C LEU A 76 10.56 -4.48 -2.00
N PHE A 77 9.89 -3.41 -2.44
CA PHE A 77 8.45 -3.31 -2.55
C PHE A 77 8.08 -2.70 -3.90
N THR A 78 6.79 -2.74 -4.23
CA THR A 78 6.26 -2.00 -5.38
C THR A 78 6.67 -0.54 -5.32
N PRO A 79 7.37 0.00 -6.33
CA PRO A 79 7.60 1.44 -6.44
C PRO A 79 6.29 2.19 -6.42
N LYS A 80 6.23 3.35 -5.74
CA LYS A 80 5.00 4.11 -5.53
C LYS A 80 5.10 5.51 -6.13
N HIS A 81 3.96 5.99 -6.66
CA HIS A 81 3.78 7.38 -7.08
C HIS A 81 3.03 8.17 -6.03
N TYR A 82 3.52 9.37 -5.76
CA TYR A 82 2.85 10.36 -4.91
C TYR A 82 2.86 11.73 -5.58
N ARG A 83 1.77 12.49 -5.39
CA ARG A 83 1.67 13.88 -5.85
C ARG A 83 1.24 14.79 -4.70
N PHE A 84 2.06 15.80 -4.43
CA PHE A 84 1.76 16.87 -3.47
C PHE A 84 2.56 18.12 -3.83
N ASN A 85 2.07 19.30 -3.41
CA ASN A 85 2.64 20.61 -3.73
C ASN A 85 2.94 20.80 -5.23
N GLY A 86 2.05 20.28 -6.11
CA GLY A 86 2.20 20.37 -7.56
C GLY A 86 3.33 19.53 -8.17
N LYS A 87 4.00 18.69 -7.38
CA LYS A 87 5.15 17.87 -7.80
C LYS A 87 4.82 16.39 -7.70
N ASP A 88 5.39 15.62 -8.62
CA ASP A 88 5.30 14.16 -8.60
C ASP A 88 6.60 13.56 -8.06
N TYR A 89 6.43 12.49 -7.31
CA TYR A 89 7.50 11.72 -6.68
C TYR A 89 7.31 10.25 -6.95
N LEU A 90 8.35 9.59 -7.48
CA LEU A 90 8.41 8.14 -7.53
C LEU A 90 9.34 7.68 -6.42
N ILE A 91 8.87 6.78 -5.57
CA ILE A 91 9.67 6.32 -4.42
C ILE A 91 9.80 4.81 -4.37
N TYR A 92 10.94 4.32 -3.94
CA TYR A 92 11.17 2.93 -3.60
C TYR A 92 12.35 2.76 -2.65
N SER A 93 12.33 1.70 -1.85
CA SER A 93 13.47 1.20 -1.08
C SER A 93 14.13 0.05 -1.81
N SER A 94 15.45 -0.09 -1.70
CA SER A 94 16.23 -1.11 -2.40
C SER A 94 16.95 -2.05 -1.44
N ASN A 95 17.23 -3.25 -1.94
CA ASN A 95 17.92 -4.30 -1.18
C ASN A 95 19.37 -3.95 -0.81
N ASN A 96 19.96 -2.93 -1.41
CA ASN A 96 21.28 -2.40 -1.05
C ASN A 96 21.23 -1.33 0.06
N GLY A 97 20.06 -1.13 0.69
CA GLY A 97 19.88 -0.17 1.78
C GLY A 97 19.61 1.26 1.33
N THR A 98 19.37 1.53 0.05
CA THR A 98 19.06 2.90 -0.41
C THR A 98 17.57 3.18 -0.44
N PHE A 99 17.20 4.41 -0.08
CA PHE A 99 15.85 4.94 -0.28
C PHE A 99 15.87 5.97 -1.40
N ASN A 100 15.09 5.75 -2.43
CA ASN A 100 15.12 6.50 -3.67
C ASN A 100 13.88 7.37 -3.80
N ILE A 101 14.06 8.65 -4.09
CA ILE A 101 13.01 9.66 -4.33
C ILE A 101 13.32 10.32 -5.67
N LEU A 102 12.52 10.02 -6.68
CA LEU A 102 12.78 10.36 -8.08
C LEU A 102 11.77 11.36 -8.64
N HIS A 103 12.17 12.02 -9.73
CA HIS A 103 11.29 12.75 -10.64
C HIS A 103 10.43 11.83 -11.51
N ARG A 104 9.47 12.39 -12.28
CA ARG A 104 8.67 11.69 -13.30
C ARG A 104 9.49 10.94 -14.34
N ASN A 105 10.67 11.45 -14.65
CA ASN A 105 11.57 10.87 -15.65
C ASN A 105 12.53 9.83 -15.05
N GLY A 106 12.36 9.47 -13.78
CA GLY A 106 13.22 8.48 -13.12
C GLY A 106 14.56 9.04 -12.60
N GLU A 107 14.87 10.31 -12.82
CA GLU A 107 16.08 10.93 -12.28
C GLU A 107 15.95 11.24 -10.78
N PRO A 108 17.05 11.19 -10.00
CA PRO A 108 17.02 11.54 -8.59
C PRO A 108 16.45 12.95 -8.36
N ARG A 109 15.44 13.06 -7.48
CA ARG A 109 14.86 14.34 -7.05
C ARG A 109 15.39 14.80 -5.72
N ILE A 110 15.52 13.88 -4.77
CA ILE A 110 16.06 14.13 -3.44
C ILE A 110 17.12 13.06 -3.17
N THR A 111 18.33 13.51 -2.85
CA THR A 111 19.42 12.60 -2.47
C THR A 111 19.27 12.25 -0.99
N VAL A 112 18.92 11.00 -0.72
CA VAL A 112 18.83 10.46 0.64
C VAL A 112 20.17 9.79 0.99
N LYS A 113 20.87 10.34 1.99
CA LYS A 113 22.16 9.82 2.43
C LYS A 113 21.97 8.71 3.46
N GLY A 114 22.86 7.72 3.42
CA GLY A 114 22.91 6.62 4.37
C GLY A 114 22.53 5.28 3.75
N ALA A 115 22.79 4.22 4.50
CA ALA A 115 22.32 2.86 4.23
C ALA A 115 21.36 2.44 5.34
N TYR A 116 20.25 1.81 4.95
CA TYR A 116 19.15 1.48 5.85
C TYR A 116 18.88 -0.02 5.84
N SER A 117 18.63 -0.57 7.02
CA SER A 117 18.10 -1.92 7.18
C SER A 117 16.56 -1.83 7.21
N PHE A 118 15.93 -1.80 6.04
CA PHE A 118 14.48 -1.65 5.93
C PHE A 118 13.73 -2.80 6.62
N SER A 119 12.65 -2.47 7.32
CA SER A 119 11.69 -3.45 7.81
C SER A 119 10.89 -4.08 6.67
N ASN A 120 10.06 -5.07 6.97
CA ASN A 120 9.11 -5.66 6.01
C ASN A 120 7.88 -4.76 5.74
N ASN A 121 7.99 -3.46 5.95
CA ASN A 121 6.92 -2.51 5.72
C ASN A 121 7.27 -1.58 4.55
N PRO A 122 6.37 -1.43 3.56
CA PRO A 122 6.62 -0.55 2.42
C PRO A 122 6.71 0.91 2.88
N PRO A 123 7.55 1.72 2.21
CA PRO A 123 7.58 3.16 2.44
C PRO A 123 6.27 3.82 2.03
N LEU A 124 5.94 4.95 2.63
CA LEU A 124 4.77 5.75 2.33
C LEU A 124 5.04 7.26 2.42
N VAL A 125 4.07 8.05 2.02
CA VAL A 125 4.06 9.51 2.23
C VAL A 125 2.87 9.89 3.11
N LEU A 126 3.16 10.61 4.20
CA LEU A 126 2.16 11.23 5.07
C LEU A 126 2.37 12.75 5.07
N GLY A 127 1.33 13.49 4.67
CA GLY A 127 1.49 14.92 4.39
C GLY A 127 2.56 15.14 3.31
N ASN A 128 3.65 15.81 3.67
CA ASN A 128 4.79 16.09 2.80
C ASN A 128 6.06 15.32 3.23
N LEU A 129 5.93 14.31 4.06
CA LEU A 129 7.04 13.52 4.57
C LEU A 129 7.08 12.14 3.90
N PHE A 130 8.23 11.79 3.35
CA PHE A 130 8.54 10.44 2.92
C PHE A 130 8.97 9.63 4.13
N MET A 131 8.34 8.50 4.36
CA MET A 131 8.51 7.76 5.61
C MET A 131 8.74 6.28 5.35
N PHE A 132 9.62 5.68 6.14
CA PHE A 132 9.84 4.24 6.19
C PHE A 132 10.34 3.83 7.58
N THR A 133 10.28 2.54 7.87
CA THR A 133 10.81 1.98 9.12
C THR A 133 11.98 1.05 8.84
N ASN A 134 12.97 1.09 9.73
CA ASN A 134 14.02 0.08 9.81
C ASN A 134 13.54 -1.15 10.57
N SER A 135 14.28 -2.26 10.44
CA SER A 135 14.02 -3.51 11.15
C SER A 135 14.09 -3.39 12.68
N ASP A 136 14.80 -2.39 13.20
CA ASP A 136 14.88 -2.07 14.64
C ASP A 136 13.69 -1.25 15.17
N GLY A 137 12.65 -1.01 14.35
CA GLY A 137 11.51 -0.18 14.72
C GLY A 137 11.77 1.34 14.66
N THR A 138 12.92 1.77 14.15
CA THR A 138 13.19 3.21 13.94
C THR A 138 12.43 3.72 12.72
N LEU A 139 11.58 4.72 12.93
CA LEU A 139 10.92 5.49 11.88
C LEU A 139 11.88 6.57 11.35
N ILE A 140 12.05 6.60 10.04
CA ILE A 140 12.76 7.65 9.31
C ILE A 140 11.72 8.49 8.57
N SER A 141 11.81 9.80 8.73
CA SER A 141 10.98 10.76 7.98
C SER A 141 11.87 11.77 7.26
N ILE A 142 11.59 12.01 5.99
CA ILE A 142 12.38 12.87 5.10
C ILE A 142 11.45 13.93 4.50
N ASP A 143 11.82 15.18 4.59
CA ASP A 143 11.07 16.30 4.00
C ASP A 143 11.44 16.53 2.51
N GLU A 144 10.75 17.45 1.84
CA GLU A 144 11.00 17.82 0.42
C GLU A 144 12.38 18.44 0.17
N LYS A 145 13.09 18.87 1.20
CA LYS A 145 14.44 19.45 1.12
C LYS A 145 15.54 18.43 1.42
N GLY A 146 15.14 17.18 1.79
CA GLY A 146 16.05 16.11 2.20
C GLY A 146 16.41 16.18 3.70
N GLY A 147 15.77 17.06 4.47
CA GLY A 147 15.89 17.09 5.93
C GLY A 147 15.34 15.79 6.54
N MET A 148 16.08 15.19 7.47
CA MET A 148 15.77 13.87 8.01
C MET A 148 15.55 13.93 9.52
N THR A 149 14.51 13.24 9.98
CA THR A 149 14.27 12.98 11.40
C THR A 149 14.18 11.47 11.66
N ARG A 150 14.50 11.07 12.88
CA ARG A 150 14.46 9.68 13.36
C ARG A 150 13.66 9.60 14.65
N LYS A 151 12.79 8.58 14.76
CA LYS A 151 11.99 8.33 15.94
C LYS A 151 11.93 6.83 16.21
N ASN A 152 12.33 6.41 17.39
CA ASN A 152 12.09 5.02 17.81
C ASN A 152 10.58 4.87 18.13
N LEU A 153 9.93 3.92 17.48
CA LEU A 153 8.51 3.64 17.69
C LEU A 153 8.26 2.62 18.79
N SER A 154 9.32 2.06 19.39
CA SER A 154 9.23 0.99 20.40
C SER A 154 8.43 -0.23 19.90
N LEU A 155 8.58 -0.56 18.61
CA LEU A 155 7.97 -1.72 18.00
C LEU A 155 8.95 -2.90 18.06
N THR A 156 8.44 -4.08 18.40
CA THR A 156 9.22 -5.32 18.46
C THR A 156 8.87 -6.21 17.27
N GLU A 157 9.87 -6.73 16.58
CA GLU A 157 9.68 -7.66 15.47
C GLU A 157 8.99 -8.98 15.93
N PRO A 158 8.07 -9.54 15.14
CA PRO A 158 7.56 -8.99 13.91
C PRO A 158 6.54 -7.87 14.16
N PHE A 159 6.67 -6.77 13.43
CA PHE A 159 5.70 -5.68 13.49
C PHE A 159 5.21 -5.28 12.11
N TYR A 160 4.01 -4.73 12.06
CA TYR A 160 3.46 -4.04 10.88
C TYR A 160 3.41 -2.55 11.15
N TRP A 161 3.80 -1.78 10.15
CA TRP A 161 3.70 -0.34 10.13
C TRP A 161 3.27 0.11 8.74
N GLY A 162 2.41 1.10 8.66
CA GLY A 162 1.91 1.60 7.41
C GLY A 162 0.92 2.73 7.61
N GLY A 163 0.22 3.07 6.57
CA GLY A 163 -0.76 4.15 6.64
C GLY A 163 -1.22 4.59 5.28
N ASN A 164 -2.01 5.64 5.27
CA ASN A 164 -2.34 6.43 4.11
C ASN A 164 -1.95 7.89 4.36
N ARG A 165 -2.28 8.79 3.44
CA ARG A 165 -1.97 10.22 3.58
C ARG A 165 -2.62 10.93 4.79
N TYR A 166 -3.47 10.27 5.56
CA TYR A 166 -4.24 10.85 6.66
C TYR A 166 -3.93 10.23 8.00
N VAL A 167 -3.67 8.93 8.06
CA VAL A 167 -3.48 8.19 9.31
C VAL A 167 -2.39 7.13 9.17
N LEU A 168 -1.56 7.03 10.21
CA LEU A 168 -0.61 5.93 10.38
C LEU A 168 -1.24 4.85 11.24
N THR A 169 -0.83 3.61 11.01
CA THR A 169 -1.20 2.47 11.84
C THR A 169 0.01 1.56 12.06
N SER A 170 0.06 0.92 13.19
CA SER A 170 1.03 -0.13 13.48
C SER A 170 0.38 -1.27 14.24
N LEU A 171 0.96 -2.46 14.11
CA LEU A 171 0.60 -3.63 14.90
C LEU A 171 1.90 -4.32 15.33
N SER A 172 2.08 -4.47 16.64
CA SER A 172 3.22 -5.17 17.26
C SER A 172 2.69 -6.02 18.40
N GLY A 173 2.90 -7.33 18.32
CA GLY A 173 2.22 -8.27 19.21
C GLY A 173 0.69 -8.12 19.09
N ASN A 174 0.03 -7.89 20.24
CA ASN A 174 -1.41 -7.64 20.32
C ASN A 174 -1.80 -6.15 20.41
N ILE A 175 -0.86 -5.23 20.16
CA ILE A 175 -1.11 -3.78 20.23
C ILE A 175 -1.32 -3.25 18.81
N LEU A 176 -2.55 -2.86 18.50
CA LEU A 176 -2.90 -2.10 17.30
C LEU A 176 -2.91 -0.61 17.63
N THR A 177 -2.19 0.19 16.83
CA THR A 177 -2.22 1.66 16.94
C THR A 177 -2.84 2.26 15.69
N ILE A 178 -3.80 3.17 15.84
CA ILE A 178 -4.44 3.93 14.77
C ILE A 178 -4.30 5.42 15.07
N GLY A 179 -3.44 6.12 14.35
CA GLY A 179 -3.07 7.49 14.71
C GLY A 179 -2.47 7.56 16.11
N ASN A 180 -3.18 8.19 17.03
CA ASN A 180 -2.81 8.28 18.44
C ASN A 180 -3.58 7.29 19.34
N GLN A 181 -4.48 6.49 18.79
CA GLN A 181 -5.27 5.52 19.53
C GLN A 181 -4.48 4.22 19.69
N ARG A 182 -4.46 3.69 20.89
CA ARG A 182 -3.84 2.41 21.23
C ARG A 182 -4.94 1.42 21.62
N ILE A 183 -5.01 0.31 20.90
CA ILE A 183 -6.02 -0.74 21.07
C ILE A 183 -5.28 -2.01 21.46
N GLU A 184 -5.63 -2.57 22.60
CA GLU A 184 -5.16 -3.88 23.01
C GLU A 184 -6.10 -4.95 22.48
N LEU A 185 -5.60 -5.73 21.53
CA LEU A 185 -6.29 -6.87 20.95
C LEU A 185 -6.12 -8.09 21.87
N THR A 186 -6.97 -9.09 21.72
CA THR A 186 -6.75 -10.40 22.37
C THR A 186 -5.44 -11.02 21.88
N GLU A 187 -4.83 -11.89 22.67
CA GLU A 187 -3.68 -12.64 22.20
C GLU A 187 -4.04 -13.47 20.96
N GLY A 188 -3.21 -13.39 19.93
CA GLY A 188 -3.48 -14.07 18.66
C GLY A 188 -2.48 -13.73 17.56
N LYS A 189 -2.67 -14.36 16.41
CA LYS A 189 -1.89 -14.11 15.21
C LYS A 189 -2.70 -13.26 14.25
N TYR A 190 -2.31 -12.02 14.07
CA TYR A 190 -3.03 -11.06 13.25
C TYR A 190 -2.41 -10.86 11.88
N SER A 191 -3.27 -10.63 10.89
CA SER A 191 -2.85 -10.17 9.56
C SER A 191 -2.26 -8.76 9.64
N ARG A 192 -1.54 -8.36 8.57
CA ARG A 192 -1.16 -6.96 8.38
C ARG A 192 -2.42 -6.08 8.41
N PRO A 193 -2.41 -4.96 9.17
CA PRO A 193 -3.51 -4.00 9.15
C PRO A 193 -3.80 -3.49 7.73
N LYS A 194 -5.06 -3.47 7.35
CA LYS A 194 -5.51 -2.95 6.06
C LYS A 194 -6.35 -1.70 6.27
N LEU A 195 -5.97 -0.62 5.58
CA LEU A 195 -6.65 0.66 5.70
C LEU A 195 -7.66 0.84 4.57
N PHE A 196 -8.79 1.40 4.93
CA PHE A 196 -9.84 1.79 4.00
C PHE A 196 -10.19 3.26 4.24
N ARG A 197 -10.51 3.98 3.15
CA ARG A 197 -11.08 5.32 3.25
C ARG A 197 -12.45 5.33 2.60
N ILE A 198 -13.47 5.46 3.43
CA ILE A 198 -14.87 5.38 3.02
C ILE A 198 -15.56 6.67 3.44
N ARG A 199 -16.15 7.39 2.47
CA ARG A 199 -16.85 8.66 2.70
C ARG A 199 -16.05 9.68 3.51
N GLY A 200 -14.72 9.72 3.28
CA GLY A 200 -13.85 10.66 3.96
C GLY A 200 -13.31 10.19 5.32
N MET A 201 -13.84 9.13 5.90
CA MET A 201 -13.40 8.51 7.17
C MET A 201 -12.42 7.37 6.92
N ASN A 202 -11.48 7.18 7.85
CA ASN A 202 -10.51 6.09 7.78
C ASN A 202 -10.95 4.95 8.69
N TYR A 203 -10.75 3.73 8.18
CA TYR A 203 -11.03 2.49 8.91
C TYR A 203 -9.82 1.56 8.81
N VAL A 204 -9.59 0.77 9.84
CA VAL A 204 -8.49 -0.20 9.90
C VAL A 204 -9.04 -1.57 10.22
N SER A 205 -8.74 -2.53 9.36
CA SER A 205 -9.08 -3.94 9.60
C SER A 205 -7.85 -4.75 9.96
N VAL A 206 -8.02 -5.69 10.87
CA VAL A 206 -7.10 -6.79 11.15
C VAL A 206 -7.88 -8.10 11.22
N THR A 207 -7.26 -9.19 10.74
CA THR A 207 -7.87 -10.53 10.82
C THR A 207 -7.06 -11.38 11.77
N GLU A 208 -7.69 -11.91 12.80
CA GLU A 208 -7.10 -12.91 13.71
C GLU A 208 -7.18 -14.29 13.04
N GLN A 209 -6.02 -14.89 12.79
CA GLN A 209 -5.91 -16.07 11.93
C GLN A 209 -6.34 -17.38 12.61
N ASN A 210 -6.20 -17.48 13.94
CA ASN A 210 -6.56 -18.71 14.66
C ASN A 210 -8.08 -18.83 14.86
N THR A 211 -8.74 -17.72 15.20
CA THR A 211 -10.20 -17.66 15.38
C THR A 211 -10.95 -17.35 14.09
N GLN A 212 -10.21 -17.02 13.01
CA GLN A 212 -10.76 -16.68 11.70
C GLN A 212 -11.78 -15.54 11.75
N LYS A 213 -11.43 -14.49 12.47
CA LYS A 213 -12.29 -13.32 12.66
C LYS A 213 -11.61 -12.05 12.19
N ALA A 214 -12.31 -11.29 11.37
CA ALA A 214 -11.89 -9.97 10.94
C ALA A 214 -12.56 -8.89 11.78
N TYR A 215 -11.76 -7.96 12.25
CA TYR A 215 -12.17 -6.80 13.03
C TYR A 215 -12.03 -5.55 12.17
N LEU A 216 -12.92 -4.58 12.34
CA LEU A 216 -12.86 -3.29 11.65
C LEU A 216 -13.05 -2.17 12.68
N TYR A 217 -12.05 -1.31 12.77
CA TYR A 217 -12.03 -0.17 13.69
C TYR A 217 -12.13 1.15 12.93
N ASP A 218 -12.78 2.14 13.53
CA ASP A 218 -12.75 3.52 13.07
C ASP A 218 -11.41 4.21 13.44
N GLU A 219 -11.21 5.43 12.98
CA GLU A 219 -10.00 6.20 13.29
C GLU A 219 -9.89 6.66 14.75
N LYS A 220 -10.98 6.51 15.54
CA LYS A 220 -11.01 6.75 16.99
C LYS A 220 -10.68 5.50 17.80
N GLY A 221 -10.49 4.35 17.12
CA GLY A 221 -10.19 3.06 17.74
C GLY A 221 -11.42 2.29 18.21
N ASN A 222 -12.63 2.69 17.84
CA ASN A 222 -13.83 1.96 18.18
C ASN A 222 -14.05 0.79 17.21
N LEU A 223 -14.33 -0.40 17.74
CA LEU A 223 -14.76 -1.55 16.93
C LEU A 223 -16.17 -1.26 16.39
N LEU A 224 -16.36 -1.46 15.09
CA LEU A 224 -17.67 -1.26 14.47
C LEU A 224 -18.68 -2.32 14.92
N LYS A 225 -19.93 -1.90 15.08
CA LYS A 225 -21.03 -2.69 15.70
C LYS A 225 -21.21 -4.08 15.09
N ASP A 226 -21.09 -4.20 13.77
CA ASP A 226 -21.34 -5.46 13.05
C ASP A 226 -20.09 -6.35 12.94
N PHE A 227 -18.99 -5.99 13.63
CA PHE A 227 -17.75 -6.75 13.70
C PHE A 227 -17.53 -7.34 15.09
N PRO A 228 -16.80 -8.47 15.20
CA PRO A 228 -16.04 -9.14 14.13
C PRO A 228 -16.93 -10.00 13.20
N VAL A 229 -16.48 -10.14 11.94
CA VAL A 229 -17.07 -11.04 10.95
C VAL A 229 -16.14 -12.24 10.68
N GLU A 230 -16.70 -13.34 10.16
CA GLU A 230 -15.92 -14.51 9.77
C GLU A 230 -15.02 -14.21 8.57
N SER A 231 -13.71 -14.51 8.69
CA SER A 231 -12.75 -14.39 7.58
C SER A 231 -11.44 -15.08 7.91
N ILE A 232 -10.91 -15.86 6.96
CA ILE A 232 -9.56 -16.45 7.05
C ILE A 232 -8.47 -15.52 6.52
N SER A 233 -8.85 -14.44 5.82
CA SER A 233 -7.93 -13.48 5.19
C SER A 233 -8.31 -12.03 5.46
N PRO A 234 -7.45 -11.06 5.11
CA PRO A 234 -7.79 -9.64 5.20
C PRO A 234 -8.98 -9.29 4.30
N ILE A 235 -9.99 -8.65 4.87
CA ILE A 235 -11.23 -8.26 4.18
C ILE A 235 -10.99 -7.27 3.05
N ALA A 236 -11.94 -7.21 2.11
CA ALA A 236 -12.06 -6.12 1.13
C ALA A 236 -13.36 -5.34 1.41
N ILE A 237 -13.30 -4.03 1.20
CA ILE A 237 -14.45 -3.14 1.39
C ILE A 237 -14.59 -2.23 0.17
N ASP A 238 -15.82 -2.08 -0.31
CA ASP A 238 -16.16 -1.11 -1.37
C ASP A 238 -17.53 -0.48 -1.10
N VAL A 239 -17.87 0.58 -1.82
CA VAL A 239 -19.11 1.33 -1.68
C VAL A 239 -19.83 1.37 -3.02
N ASP A 240 -21.07 0.93 -3.06
CA ASP A 240 -21.91 0.93 -4.25
C ASP A 240 -22.54 2.31 -4.54
N TYR A 241 -23.17 2.46 -5.70
CA TYR A 241 -23.89 3.66 -6.16
C TYR A 241 -25.02 4.09 -5.20
N ASP A 242 -25.72 3.14 -4.60
CA ASP A 242 -26.77 3.38 -3.60
C ASP A 242 -26.22 3.71 -2.21
N LYS A 243 -24.87 3.82 -2.12
CA LYS A 243 -24.11 4.05 -0.89
C LYS A 243 -24.10 2.87 0.08
N SER A 244 -24.55 1.69 -0.31
CA SER A 244 -24.32 0.47 0.45
C SER A 244 -22.84 0.16 0.56
N ILE A 245 -22.41 -0.31 1.72
CA ILE A 245 -21.02 -0.74 1.97
C ILE A 245 -21.00 -2.27 1.82
N TRP A 246 -20.12 -2.72 0.93
CA TRP A 246 -19.91 -4.13 0.71
C TRP A 246 -18.60 -4.57 1.37
N VAL A 247 -18.69 -5.61 2.21
CA VAL A 247 -17.55 -6.23 2.86
C VAL A 247 -17.44 -7.66 2.33
N VAL A 248 -16.32 -7.95 1.68
CA VAL A 248 -16.02 -9.29 1.16
C VAL A 248 -14.99 -9.94 2.07
N THR A 249 -15.27 -11.16 2.48
CA THR A 249 -14.40 -11.99 3.30
C THR A 249 -14.21 -13.36 2.66
N GLU A 250 -13.12 -14.03 2.98
CA GLU A 250 -12.88 -15.44 2.64
C GLU A 250 -13.31 -16.31 3.81
N LYS A 251 -14.29 -17.17 3.60
CA LYS A 251 -14.70 -18.17 4.58
C LYS A 251 -13.73 -19.37 4.59
N ASN A 252 -13.34 -19.78 3.39
CA ASN A 252 -12.34 -20.84 3.14
C ASN A 252 -11.71 -20.62 1.76
N THR A 253 -10.90 -21.55 1.28
CA THR A 253 -10.18 -21.44 0.00
C THR A 253 -11.08 -21.44 -1.25
N THR A 254 -12.36 -21.73 -1.12
CA THR A 254 -13.32 -21.86 -2.23
C THR A 254 -14.58 -21.01 -2.07
N GLU A 255 -14.80 -20.43 -0.90
CA GLU A 255 -16.01 -19.67 -0.57
C GLU A 255 -15.70 -18.26 -0.12
N LEU A 256 -16.42 -17.30 -0.70
CA LEU A 256 -16.44 -15.90 -0.28
C LEU A 256 -17.77 -15.60 0.41
N ILE A 257 -17.74 -14.74 1.41
CA ILE A 257 -18.95 -14.17 2.03
C ILE A 257 -19.01 -12.70 1.65
N LEU A 258 -20.18 -12.26 1.21
CA LEU A 258 -20.48 -10.86 0.96
C LEU A 258 -21.46 -10.37 2.02
N TYR A 259 -21.02 -9.41 2.82
CA TYR A 259 -21.87 -8.66 3.75
C TYR A 259 -22.25 -7.33 3.11
N THR A 260 -23.53 -6.96 3.20
CA THR A 260 -24.02 -5.65 2.74
C THR A 260 -24.51 -4.86 3.94
N MET A 261 -23.96 -3.67 4.14
CA MET A 261 -24.28 -2.77 5.24
C MET A 261 -24.75 -1.43 4.67
N LYS A 262 -25.86 -0.90 5.20
CA LYS A 262 -26.37 0.43 4.76
C LYS A 262 -25.46 1.56 5.21
N GLN A 263 -24.84 1.41 6.37
CA GLN A 263 -23.96 2.40 6.99
C GLN A 263 -23.10 1.69 8.03
N PHE A 264 -21.83 2.11 8.20
CA PHE A 264 -21.13 1.74 9.41
C PHE A 264 -21.76 2.54 10.55
N ALA A 265 -22.52 1.85 11.38
CA ALA A 265 -23.23 2.47 12.49
C ALA A 265 -22.22 2.94 13.53
N ASN A 266 -21.94 4.24 13.52
CA ASN A 266 -21.44 5.04 14.61
C ASN A 266 -22.12 6.40 14.51
N GLU A 267 -23.38 6.44 14.84
CA GLU A 267 -24.08 7.64 15.26
C GLU A 267 -24.53 7.48 16.70
#